data_85a5fc4e623c676b234e88ae1611df25
#
_entry.id   85a5fc4e623c676b234e88ae1611df25
#
_cell.length_a   1.000
_cell.length_b   1.000
_cell.length_c   1.000
_cell.angle_alpha   90.00
_cell.angle_beta   90.00
_cell.angle_gamma   90.00
#
_symmetry.space_group_name_H-M   'P 1'
#
loop_
_entity.id
_entity.type
_entity.pdbx_description
1 polymer ?
#
loop_
_entity_poly.entity_id
_entity_poly.type
_entity_poly.pdbx_seq_one_letter_code
_entity_poly.pdbx_strand_id
1 'polypeptide(L)'
;MLKVYVYYNLHKHVFSIRALEGPEKGRVIGYSDSVTLQDAYGKVSQAGRRRVIAEGRKNVHAGMVGHLVSTDRVEHFSGRAVYYNPYKCEQFKFVDTGKPATKGLYLLQDRRVTQLAEA
;
A
#
# COMPACT_ATOMS: atom_id res chain seq x y z
N MET A 1 13.71 -7.04 -8.62
CA MET A 1 12.34 -6.75 -8.23
C MET A 1 12.06 -5.27 -8.39
N LEU A 2 10.94 -4.94 -8.96
CA LEU A 2 10.56 -3.55 -9.21
C LEU A 2 10.06 -2.86 -7.93
N LYS A 3 10.63 -1.69 -7.61
CA LYS A 3 10.16 -0.86 -6.52
C LYS A 3 8.95 -0.06 -6.98
N VAL A 4 7.87 -0.13 -6.19
CA VAL A 4 6.58 0.47 -6.53
C VAL A 4 5.96 1.19 -5.34
N TYR A 5 5.03 2.09 -5.65
CA TYR A 5 4.11 2.68 -4.69
C TYR A 5 2.71 2.18 -5.01
N VAL A 6 2.04 1.57 -4.01
CA VAL A 6 0.73 0.95 -4.20
C VAL A 6 -0.28 1.65 -3.30
N TYR A 7 -1.40 2.07 -3.89
CA TYR A 7 -2.49 2.71 -3.17
C TYR A 7 -3.84 2.23 -3.69
N TYR A 8 -4.87 2.31 -2.84
CA TYR A 8 -6.22 1.92 -3.26
C TYR A 8 -6.85 2.99 -4.15
N ASN A 9 -7.30 2.57 -5.34
CA ASN A 9 -7.94 3.46 -6.31
C ASN A 9 -9.44 3.50 -6.02
N LEU A 10 -9.94 4.65 -5.56
CA LEU A 10 -11.34 4.82 -5.17
C LEU A 10 -12.32 4.81 -6.33
N HIS A 11 -11.84 5.06 -7.56
CA HIS A 11 -12.68 5.04 -8.75
C HIS A 11 -12.80 3.63 -9.34
N LYS A 12 -11.71 2.88 -9.35
CA LYS A 12 -11.65 1.55 -9.96
C LYS A 12 -11.90 0.42 -8.95
N HIS A 13 -11.88 0.72 -7.65
CA HIS A 13 -12.05 -0.26 -6.56
C HIS A 13 -11.02 -1.39 -6.57
N VAL A 14 -9.81 -1.06 -7.01
CA VAL A 14 -8.64 -1.96 -6.99
C VAL A 14 -7.41 -1.17 -6.58
N PHE A 15 -6.31 -1.84 -6.30
CA PHE A 15 -5.04 -1.18 -6.02
C PHE A 15 -4.37 -0.72 -7.32
N SER A 16 -3.88 0.51 -7.33
CA SER A 16 -3.05 1.06 -8.40
C SER A 16 -1.59 0.85 -8.05
N ILE A 17 -0.80 0.44 -9.02
CA ILE A 17 0.63 0.17 -8.87
C ILE A 17 1.40 1.21 -9.68
N ARG A 18 2.15 2.07 -8.99
CA ARG A 18 2.97 3.11 -9.63
C ARG A 18 4.44 2.72 -9.55
N ALA A 19 5.13 2.74 -10.68
CA ALA A 19 6.57 2.45 -10.71
C ALA A 19 7.36 3.59 -10.06
N LEU A 20 8.32 3.25 -9.21
CA LEU A 20 9.25 4.21 -8.57
C LEU A 20 10.65 4.15 -9.17
N GLU A 21 10.88 3.25 -10.12
CA GLU A 21 12.17 3.09 -10.81
C GLU A 21 11.94 2.57 -12.22
N GLY A 22 12.99 2.54 -13.02
CA GLY A 22 12.95 2.04 -14.38
C GLY A 22 12.34 3.04 -15.38
N PRO A 23 12.11 2.60 -16.64
CA PRO A 23 11.63 3.49 -17.71
C PRO A 23 10.22 4.04 -17.48
N GLU A 24 9.41 3.37 -16.66
CA GLU A 24 8.03 3.78 -16.35
C GLU A 24 7.92 4.57 -15.04
N LYS A 25 9.03 5.03 -14.48
CA LYS A 25 9.07 5.76 -13.21
C LYS A 25 8.05 6.90 -13.17
N GLY A 26 7.23 6.91 -12.10
CA GLY A 26 6.19 7.92 -11.89
C GLY A 26 4.86 7.60 -12.55
N ARG A 27 4.75 6.51 -13.31
CA ARG A 27 3.52 6.12 -14.00
C ARG A 27 2.84 4.96 -13.30
N VAL A 28 1.51 4.90 -13.38
CA VAL A 28 0.73 3.73 -12.97
C VAL A 28 0.93 2.66 -14.04
N ILE A 29 1.50 1.52 -13.64
CA ILE A 29 1.83 0.43 -14.56
C ILE A 29 0.84 -0.73 -14.49
N GLY A 30 -0.08 -0.71 -13.54
CA GLY A 30 -1.09 -1.76 -13.45
C GLY A 30 -2.08 -1.53 -12.33
N TYR A 31 -3.10 -2.39 -12.34
CA TYR A 31 -4.16 -2.41 -11.35
C TYR A 31 -4.38 -3.86 -10.92
N SER A 32 -4.64 -4.10 -9.64
CA SER A 32 -4.89 -5.45 -9.14
C SER A 32 -5.71 -5.43 -7.85
N ASP A 33 -6.52 -6.46 -7.67
CA ASP A 33 -7.23 -6.70 -6.40
C ASP A 33 -6.28 -7.10 -5.28
N SER A 34 -5.14 -7.70 -5.63
CA SER A 34 -4.19 -8.28 -4.70
C SER A 34 -2.77 -7.96 -5.13
N VAL A 35 -1.98 -7.40 -4.22
CA VAL A 35 -0.58 -7.04 -4.46
C VAL A 35 0.24 -7.49 -3.27
N THR A 36 1.38 -8.15 -3.53
CA THR A 36 2.32 -8.56 -2.50
C THR A 36 3.61 -7.77 -2.65
N LEU A 37 4.08 -7.18 -1.55
CA LEU A 37 5.26 -6.32 -1.52
C LEU A 37 6.26 -6.82 -0.48
N GLN A 38 7.53 -6.90 -0.88
CA GLN A 38 8.65 -7.24 0.00
C GLN A 38 9.35 -5.96 0.46
N ASP A 39 9.86 -5.98 1.69
CA ASP A 39 10.53 -4.83 2.32
C ASP A 39 9.68 -3.57 2.24
N ALA A 40 8.39 -3.73 2.48
CA ALA A 40 7.41 -2.68 2.31
C ALA A 40 7.13 -1.93 3.60
N TYR A 41 6.76 -0.68 3.45
CA TYR A 41 6.36 0.20 4.55
C TYR A 41 5.27 1.16 4.09
N GLY A 42 4.46 1.61 5.03
CA GLY A 42 3.42 2.60 4.77
C GLY A 42 4.03 3.97 4.52
N LYS A 43 3.47 4.69 3.55
CA LYS A 43 3.88 6.05 3.22
C LYS A 43 2.65 6.93 3.02
N VAL A 44 2.70 8.12 3.63
CA VAL A 44 1.66 9.13 3.49
C VAL A 44 2.19 10.24 2.60
N SER A 45 1.46 10.54 1.51
CA SER A 45 1.84 11.58 0.56
C SER A 45 1.47 12.96 1.10
N GLN A 46 2.47 13.77 1.43
CA GLN A 46 2.24 15.16 1.87
C GLN A 46 1.68 16.02 0.74
N ALA A 47 2.11 15.78 -0.48
CA ALA A 47 1.57 16.50 -1.65
C ALA A 47 0.09 16.18 -1.87
N GLY A 48 -0.29 14.90 -1.78
CA GLY A 48 -1.68 14.47 -1.87
C GLY A 48 -2.54 15.06 -0.77
N ARG A 49 -2.03 15.11 0.48
CA ARG A 49 -2.73 15.71 1.62
C ARG A 49 -3.00 17.21 1.38
N ARG A 50 -1.99 17.95 0.94
CA ARG A 50 -2.15 19.38 0.64
C ARG A 50 -3.19 19.62 -0.44
N ARG A 51 -3.21 18.79 -1.46
CA ARG A 51 -4.18 18.87 -2.56
C ARG A 51 -5.60 18.62 -2.08
N VAL A 52 -5.80 17.63 -1.23
CA VAL A 52 -7.13 17.33 -0.65
C VAL A 52 -7.63 18.52 0.16
N ILE A 53 -6.77 19.12 0.99
CA ILE A 53 -7.13 20.30 1.80
C ILE A 53 -7.46 21.50 0.91
N ALA A 54 -6.62 21.78 -0.08
CA ALA A 54 -6.76 22.96 -0.96
C ALA A 54 -7.96 22.86 -1.90
N GLU A 55 -8.23 21.67 -2.44
CA GLU A 55 -9.26 21.47 -3.47
C GLU A 55 -10.55 20.88 -2.94
N GLY A 56 -10.59 20.48 -1.66
CA GLY A 56 -11.76 19.83 -1.07
C GLY A 56 -12.12 18.49 -1.70
N ARG A 57 -11.18 17.85 -2.40
CA ARG A 57 -11.40 16.60 -3.10
C ARG A 57 -11.02 15.40 -2.24
N LYS A 58 -11.81 14.33 -2.35
CA LYS A 58 -11.43 13.02 -1.81
C LYS A 58 -10.31 12.46 -2.70
N ASN A 59 -9.13 12.28 -2.15
CA ASN A 59 -8.01 11.72 -2.89
C ASN A 59 -7.24 10.73 -2.01
N VAL A 60 -6.74 9.67 -2.62
CA VAL A 60 -5.90 8.70 -1.92
C VAL A 60 -4.51 9.32 -1.72
N HIS A 61 -4.12 9.48 -0.47
CA HIS A 61 -2.83 10.08 -0.10
C HIS A 61 -2.00 9.16 0.80
N ALA A 62 -2.48 7.97 1.07
CA ALA A 62 -1.77 6.94 1.83
C ALA A 62 -1.61 5.68 0.98
N GLY A 63 -0.43 5.08 1.03
CA GLY A 63 -0.14 3.85 0.32
C GLY A 63 1.09 3.16 0.86
N MET A 64 1.61 2.18 0.15
CA MET A 64 2.80 1.43 0.56
C MET A 64 3.88 1.47 -0.51
N VAL A 65 5.11 1.64 -0.05
CA VAL A 65 6.31 1.53 -0.89
C VAL A 65 6.95 0.18 -0.62
N GLY A 66 7.27 -0.56 -1.66
CA GLY A 66 7.95 -1.85 -1.52
C GLY A 66 8.35 -2.43 -2.87
N HIS A 67 8.89 -3.64 -2.83
CA HIS A 67 9.29 -4.36 -4.04
C HIS A 67 8.22 -5.38 -4.41
N LEU A 68 7.77 -5.32 -5.64
CA LEU A 68 6.71 -6.19 -6.15
C LEU A 68 7.19 -7.64 -6.23
N VAL A 69 6.48 -8.55 -5.60
CA VAL A 69 6.77 -9.99 -5.64
C VAL A 69 5.52 -10.80 -5.99
N SER A 70 5.73 -12.07 -6.37
CA SER A 70 4.61 -12.96 -6.68
C SER A 70 3.81 -13.31 -5.42
N THR A 71 2.48 -13.24 -5.52
CA THR A 71 1.57 -13.61 -4.44
C THR A 71 1.62 -15.11 -4.13
N ASP A 72 2.00 -15.94 -5.09
CA ASP A 72 2.07 -17.40 -4.93
C ASP A 72 3.02 -17.85 -3.82
N ARG A 73 4.00 -17.01 -3.47
CA ARG A 73 5.01 -17.33 -2.47
C ARG A 73 4.51 -17.23 -1.02
N VAL A 74 3.32 -16.68 -0.81
CA VAL A 74 2.86 -16.30 0.54
C VAL A 74 1.60 -17.03 1.00
N GLU A 75 1.20 -18.09 0.32
CA GLU A 75 -0.05 -18.82 0.61
C GLU A 75 -0.07 -19.43 2.02
N HIS A 76 1.08 -19.75 2.58
CA HIS A 76 1.20 -20.41 3.89
C HIS A 76 1.63 -19.46 5.00
N PHE A 77 1.70 -18.17 4.73
CA PHE A 77 2.13 -17.19 5.71
C PHE A 77 0.94 -16.75 6.58
N SER A 78 1.19 -16.52 7.86
CA SER A 78 0.20 -15.93 8.75
C SER A 78 0.15 -14.42 8.56
N GLY A 79 -1.02 -13.83 8.74
CA GLY A 79 -1.24 -12.41 8.54
C GLY A 79 -1.50 -11.65 9.82
N ARG A 80 -0.99 -10.43 9.88
CA ARG A 80 -1.24 -9.48 10.96
C ARG A 80 -1.84 -8.20 10.37
N ALA A 81 -3.07 -7.88 10.77
CA ALA A 81 -3.80 -6.75 10.21
C ALA A 81 -3.14 -5.41 10.51
N VAL A 82 -3.07 -4.56 9.49
CA VAL A 82 -2.55 -3.20 9.57
C VAL A 82 -3.65 -2.23 9.18
N TYR A 83 -3.82 -1.17 9.98
CA TYR A 83 -4.80 -0.13 9.70
C TYR A 83 -4.44 0.61 8.41
N TYR A 84 -5.39 0.69 7.49
CA TYR A 84 -5.25 1.40 6.23
C TYR A 84 -6.54 2.16 5.94
N ASN A 85 -6.43 3.48 5.77
CA ASN A 85 -7.56 4.31 5.38
C ASN A 85 -7.15 5.25 4.24
N PRO A 86 -7.66 5.00 3.01
CA PRO A 86 -7.28 5.81 1.85
C PRO A 86 -7.86 7.24 1.87
N TYR A 87 -8.78 7.53 2.79
CA TYR A 87 -9.38 8.86 2.91
C TYR A 87 -8.67 9.77 3.91
N LYS A 88 -7.87 9.18 4.82
CA LYS A 88 -7.21 9.93 5.89
C LYS A 88 -5.70 9.77 5.83
N CYS A 89 -5.01 10.86 6.13
CA CYS A 89 -3.55 10.88 6.19
C CYS A 89 -3.10 10.43 7.59
N GLU A 90 -3.30 9.16 7.90
CA GLU A 90 -2.94 8.58 9.18
C GLU A 90 -1.79 7.60 9.04
N GLN A 91 -0.99 7.48 10.08
CA GLN A 91 0.12 6.54 10.13
C GLN A 91 -0.39 5.09 10.09
N PHE A 92 0.28 4.26 9.32
CA PHE A 92 0.02 2.82 9.32
C PHE A 92 0.39 2.23 10.67
N LYS A 93 -0.53 1.48 11.26
CA LYS A 93 -0.33 0.87 12.58
C LYS A 93 -0.97 -0.50 12.64
N PHE A 94 -0.42 -1.38 13.48
CA PHE A 94 -1.01 -2.70 13.71
C PHE A 94 -2.35 -2.55 14.45
N VAL A 95 -3.36 -3.26 13.98
CA VAL A 95 -4.71 -3.20 14.57
C VAL A 95 -4.73 -3.76 15.98
N ASP A 96 -3.98 -4.84 16.24
CA ASP A 96 -3.96 -5.53 17.52
C ASP A 96 -3.28 -4.74 18.64
N THR A 97 -2.21 -4.01 18.35
CA THR A 97 -1.43 -3.29 19.38
C THR A 97 -1.56 -1.77 19.30
N GLY A 98 -1.97 -1.23 18.16
CA GLY A 98 -1.96 0.21 17.90
C GLY A 98 -0.58 0.81 17.68
N LYS A 99 0.47 0.01 17.68
CA LYS A 99 1.84 0.46 17.43
C LYS A 99 2.10 0.67 15.95
N PRO A 100 3.04 1.58 15.57
CA PRO A 100 3.38 1.79 14.17
C PRO A 100 3.78 0.49 13.49
N ALA A 101 3.28 0.29 12.26
CA ALA A 101 3.62 -0.87 11.46
C ALA A 101 5.09 -0.81 11.03
N THR A 102 5.75 -1.96 11.08
CA THR A 102 7.16 -2.09 10.74
C THR A 102 7.37 -2.49 9.29
N LYS A 103 8.57 -2.27 8.77
CA LYS A 103 8.96 -2.70 7.43
C LYS A 103 8.93 -4.23 7.33
N GLY A 104 8.39 -4.77 6.25
CA GLY A 104 8.33 -6.21 6.07
C GLY A 104 7.59 -6.63 4.81
N LEU A 105 7.14 -7.89 4.80
CA LEU A 105 6.36 -8.47 3.72
C LEU A 105 4.88 -8.17 3.94
N TYR A 106 4.23 -7.60 2.92
CA TYR A 106 2.83 -7.19 3.02
C TYR A 106 1.99 -7.74 1.88
N LEU A 107 0.75 -8.08 2.21
CA LEU A 107 -0.29 -8.39 1.24
C LEU A 107 -1.35 -7.30 1.31
N LEU A 108 -1.62 -6.66 0.17
CA LEU A 108 -2.71 -5.70 0.01
C LEU A 108 -3.80 -6.39 -0.81
N GLN A 109 -4.95 -6.63 -0.18
CA GLN A 109 -6.05 -7.35 -0.81
C GLN A 109 -7.39 -6.85 -0.27
N ASP A 110 -8.37 -6.66 -1.15
CA ASP A 110 -9.72 -6.25 -0.79
C ASP A 110 -9.77 -5.02 0.13
N ARG A 111 -9.02 -3.98 -0.19
CA ARG A 111 -8.90 -2.74 0.58
C ARG A 111 -8.21 -2.91 1.94
N ARG A 112 -7.62 -4.07 2.21
CA ARG A 112 -6.96 -4.37 3.48
C ARG A 112 -5.46 -4.48 3.29
N VAL A 113 -4.74 -4.16 4.35
CA VAL A 113 -3.30 -4.31 4.42
C VAL A 113 -2.97 -5.30 5.52
N THR A 114 -2.17 -6.30 5.20
CA THR A 114 -1.78 -7.35 6.14
C THR A 114 -0.27 -7.56 6.07
N GLN A 115 0.41 -7.50 7.21
CA GLN A 115 1.81 -7.89 7.27
C GLN A 115 1.89 -9.41 7.40
N LEU A 116 2.72 -10.03 6.57
CA LEU A 116 2.88 -11.48 6.51
C LEU A 116 4.13 -11.93 7.24
N ALA A 117 4.03 -13.05 7.93
CA ALA A 117 5.15 -13.70 8.59
C ALA A 117 5.08 -15.19 8.33
N GLU A 118 6.24 -15.83 8.24
CA GLU A 118 6.29 -17.28 8.12
C GLU A 118 5.61 -17.93 9.33
N ALA A 119 4.73 -18.86 9.02
CA ALA A 119 4.02 -19.62 10.03
C ALA A 119 4.94 -20.63 10.73
#